data_b320e7e1546fe88838f0ee055cf93492
#
_entry.id   b320e7e1546fe88838f0ee055cf93492
#
_cell.length_a   1.000
_cell.length_b   1.000
_cell.length_c   1.000
_cell.angle_alpha   90.00
_cell.angle_beta   90.00
_cell.angle_gamma   90.00
#
_symmetry.space_group_name_H-M   'P 1'
#
loop_
_entity.id
_entity.type
_entity.pdbx_description
1 polymer ?
#
loop_
_entity_poly.entity_id
_entity_poly.type
_entity_poly.pdbx_seq_one_letter_code
_entity_poly.pdbx_strand_id
1 'polypeptide(L)'
;MKRSVLIKATAACTAALTILLSCGAGKTSARPSDTADGTGSESIAETRTGMFCPDSAYAYVGKQVAFGPRVPGSQAHRLCGDWLSAKLKGFGAEVTEQTADLTAFDGTRIPMRNIFARINPEAEKRILLLAHWDCRPWADHDPNPENRTQPVDGANDGASGTGVLLELARIFADSHTSTGIDILLCDAEDWGEESNDESWALGARHFASNPPVNGYMPSAAILLDMVGASDATFMREYFSQLANPALADEIWSIAKSLGFGEMFVNRMGSAVNDDHVELIKAGIPTIDIIDYREGSGFFSGWHTTADNMDCISKETLGAVGSVIERYIDNN
;
A
#
# COMPACT_ATOMS: atom_id res chain seq x y z
N MET A 1 16.28 -32.97 -46.13
CA MET A 1 17.63 -32.51 -46.57
C MET A 1 18.00 -31.32 -45.66
N LYS A 2 18.87 -31.58 -44.66
CA LYS A 2 20.26 -31.12 -44.49
C LYS A 2 20.41 -29.59 -44.62
N ARG A 3 20.88 -28.81 -43.66
CA ARG A 3 22.12 -28.93 -42.89
C ARG A 3 22.08 -28.13 -41.56
N SER A 4 22.61 -28.76 -40.51
CA SER A 4 23.10 -28.16 -39.28
C SER A 4 24.36 -27.32 -39.57
N VAL A 5 24.52 -26.21 -38.83
CA VAL A 5 25.85 -25.64 -38.59
C VAL A 5 26.02 -25.42 -37.09
N LEU A 6 26.93 -26.18 -36.54
CA LEU A 6 27.45 -26.15 -35.18
C LEU A 6 28.71 -25.28 -35.21
N ILE A 7 28.82 -24.25 -34.39
CA ILE A 7 30.09 -23.59 -34.11
C ILE A 7 30.36 -23.65 -32.62
N LYS A 8 31.48 -24.32 -32.32
CA LYS A 8 32.11 -24.48 -31.01
C LYS A 8 33.16 -23.40 -30.77
N ALA A 9 33.47 -23.27 -29.51
CA ALA A 9 34.74 -22.84 -28.91
C ALA A 9 34.85 -21.36 -28.57
N THR A 10 35.49 -20.91 -27.52
CA THR A 10 36.47 -21.48 -26.62
C THR A 10 36.60 -20.61 -25.39
N ALA A 11 36.90 -21.21 -24.27
CA ALA A 11 37.25 -20.55 -23.01
C ALA A 11 38.68 -19.95 -23.07
N ALA A 12 38.87 -18.85 -22.34
CA ALA A 12 40.22 -18.45 -21.90
C ALA A 12 40.15 -17.89 -20.48
N CYS A 13 40.82 -18.56 -19.60
CA CYS A 13 41.19 -18.21 -18.23
C CYS A 13 42.45 -17.34 -18.24
N THR A 14 42.57 -16.39 -17.32
CA THR A 14 43.82 -15.97 -16.63
C THR A 14 43.50 -14.77 -15.76
N ALA A 15 43.72 -14.79 -14.55
CA ALA A 15 44.73 -14.96 -13.54
C ALA A 15 44.82 -13.69 -12.64
N ALA A 16 44.84 -13.96 -11.38
CA ALA A 16 44.90 -13.02 -10.24
C ALA A 16 46.23 -12.25 -10.17
N LEU A 17 46.16 -11.05 -9.56
CA LEU A 17 47.35 -10.49 -8.90
C LEU A 17 46.94 -9.75 -7.62
N THR A 18 47.32 -10.34 -6.50
CA THR A 18 47.35 -9.77 -5.14
C THR A 18 48.57 -8.87 -4.96
N ILE A 19 48.43 -7.69 -4.38
CA ILE A 19 49.54 -6.98 -3.72
C ILE A 19 49.08 -6.50 -2.34
N LEU A 20 49.83 -6.99 -1.35
CA LEU A 20 49.79 -6.63 0.06
C LEU A 20 50.84 -5.54 0.38
N LEU A 21 50.68 -4.92 1.57
CA LEU A 21 51.64 -4.14 2.38
C LEU A 21 51.59 -2.63 2.16
N SER A 22 51.67 -1.77 3.18
CA SER A 22 52.30 -1.89 4.50
C SER A 22 51.90 -0.70 5.40
N CYS A 23 51.96 -0.93 6.71
CA CYS A 23 51.82 0.04 7.81
C CYS A 23 52.82 1.20 7.80
N GLY A 24 52.41 2.34 8.34
CA GLY A 24 53.30 3.39 8.77
C GLY A 24 52.65 4.29 9.82
N ALA A 25 53.05 4.14 11.08
CA ALA A 25 52.66 4.95 12.20
C ALA A 25 53.53 6.22 12.30
N GLY A 26 52.95 7.35 12.61
CA GLY A 26 53.70 8.59 12.93
C GLY A 26 52.87 9.50 13.84
N LYS A 27 53.21 9.52 15.15
CA LYS A 27 52.73 10.51 16.11
C LYS A 27 53.50 11.81 15.96
N THR A 28 52.83 12.98 16.03
CA THR A 28 53.37 14.16 16.73
C THR A 28 52.24 15.12 17.12
N SER A 29 52.35 15.61 18.33
CA SER A 29 51.51 16.54 19.06
C SER A 29 51.72 17.98 18.67
N ALA A 30 50.66 18.82 18.74
CA ALA A 30 50.69 20.16 19.34
C ALA A 30 49.29 20.79 19.32
N ARG A 31 48.87 21.34 20.43
CA ARG A 31 47.75 22.25 20.75
C ARG A 31 48.36 23.65 21.01
N PRO A 32 47.59 24.74 21.25
CA PRO A 32 46.25 25.15 20.83
C PRO A 32 46.17 26.57 20.27
N SER A 33 45.05 27.03 19.74
CA SER A 33 44.57 28.42 19.94
C SER A 33 43.07 28.52 19.62
N ASP A 34 42.37 29.20 20.55
CA ASP A 34 40.97 29.57 20.56
C ASP A 34 40.58 30.51 19.43
N THR A 35 39.35 30.40 18.93
CA THR A 35 38.33 31.47 18.87
C THR A 35 36.99 30.97 18.36
N ALA A 36 36.02 31.10 19.21
CA ALA A 36 34.63 31.58 19.13
C ALA A 36 33.73 31.32 17.90
N ASP A 37 32.59 30.73 18.26
CA ASP A 37 31.22 31.12 17.94
C ASP A 37 30.68 30.85 16.53
N GLY A 38 29.71 29.93 16.52
CA GLY A 38 28.84 29.59 15.41
C GLY A 38 27.85 28.55 15.85
N THR A 39 26.77 28.98 16.53
CA THR A 39 25.61 28.14 16.88
C THR A 39 24.93 27.67 15.61
N GLY A 40 25.44 26.58 15.03
CA GLY A 40 24.71 25.74 14.11
C GLY A 40 23.90 24.74 14.93
N SER A 41 22.62 24.97 15.09
CA SER A 41 21.66 23.95 15.52
C SER A 41 21.66 22.84 14.47
N GLU A 42 22.52 21.84 14.63
CA GLU A 42 22.33 20.56 14.00
C GLU A 42 21.07 19.97 14.64
N SER A 43 19.96 20.02 13.92
CA SER A 43 18.81 19.19 14.23
C SER A 43 19.30 17.75 14.14
N ILE A 44 19.51 17.13 15.30
CA ILE A 44 19.67 15.70 15.40
C ILE A 44 18.35 15.12 14.90
N ALA A 45 18.35 14.65 13.65
CA ALA A 45 17.27 13.80 13.16
C ALA A 45 17.28 12.58 14.09
N GLU A 46 16.32 12.51 15.02
CA GLU A 46 16.14 11.34 15.87
C GLU A 46 15.91 10.16 14.95
N THR A 47 16.80 9.19 15.02
CA THR A 47 16.76 7.98 14.19
C THR A 47 15.50 7.21 14.59
N ARG A 48 14.54 7.14 13.69
CA ARG A 48 13.31 6.36 13.88
C ARG A 48 13.65 4.90 14.17
N THR A 49 13.08 4.34 15.23
CA THR A 49 13.21 2.93 15.58
C THR A 49 12.26 2.09 14.73
N GLY A 50 12.64 1.72 13.53
CA GLY A 50 11.92 0.75 12.71
C GLY A 50 11.85 1.13 11.23
N MET A 51 12.29 0.22 10.39
CA MET A 51 12.04 0.22 8.95
C MET A 51 10.82 -0.67 8.67
N PHE A 52 10.17 -0.45 7.52
CA PHE A 52 9.07 -1.31 7.09
C PHE A 52 9.49 -2.79 7.07
N CYS A 53 8.70 -3.64 7.72
CA CYS A 53 8.97 -5.07 7.82
C CYS A 53 8.01 -5.88 6.92
N PRO A 54 8.48 -6.40 5.77
CA PRO A 54 7.64 -7.19 4.86
C PRO A 54 7.03 -8.44 5.50
N ASP A 55 7.75 -9.07 6.44
CA ASP A 55 7.24 -10.24 7.17
C ASP A 55 6.03 -9.88 8.05
N SER A 56 6.04 -8.70 8.67
CA SER A 56 4.91 -8.22 9.46
C SER A 56 3.70 -7.94 8.57
N ALA A 57 3.89 -7.23 7.44
CA ALA A 57 2.82 -6.96 6.50
C ALA A 57 2.20 -8.27 5.96
N TYR A 58 3.04 -9.23 5.55
CA TYR A 58 2.60 -10.55 5.12
C TYR A 58 1.80 -11.30 6.21
N ALA A 59 2.27 -11.22 7.46
CA ALA A 59 1.55 -11.83 8.59
C ALA A 59 0.19 -11.16 8.84
N TYR A 60 0.06 -9.84 8.61
CA TYR A 60 -1.21 -9.14 8.71
C TYR A 60 -2.17 -9.50 7.57
N VAL A 61 -1.69 -9.71 6.34
CA VAL A 61 -2.49 -10.27 5.24
C VAL A 61 -3.00 -11.66 5.62
N GLY A 62 -2.08 -12.56 6.00
CA GLY A 62 -2.45 -13.93 6.40
C GLY A 62 -3.43 -13.99 7.58
N LYS A 63 -3.33 -13.04 8.52
CA LYS A 63 -4.29 -12.96 9.63
C LYS A 63 -5.69 -12.56 9.18
N GLN A 64 -5.83 -11.65 8.22
CA GLN A 64 -7.12 -11.27 7.64
C GLN A 64 -7.74 -12.47 6.90
N VAL A 65 -6.99 -13.13 6.04
CA VAL A 65 -7.43 -14.33 5.30
C VAL A 65 -7.82 -15.46 6.24
N ALA A 66 -7.14 -15.64 7.37
CA ALA A 66 -7.44 -16.67 8.36
C ALA A 66 -8.81 -16.51 9.06
N PHE A 67 -9.48 -15.36 8.96
CA PHE A 67 -10.88 -15.21 9.40
C PHE A 67 -11.88 -15.83 8.40
N GLY A 68 -11.43 -16.08 7.16
CA GLY A 68 -12.24 -16.44 6.01
C GLY A 68 -12.61 -15.22 5.17
N PRO A 69 -13.37 -15.40 4.09
CA PRO A 69 -13.83 -14.33 3.23
C PRO A 69 -14.56 -13.22 3.99
N ARG A 70 -14.05 -12.01 3.89
CA ARG A 70 -14.54 -10.84 4.63
C ARG A 70 -15.70 -10.16 3.90
N VAL A 71 -16.59 -10.97 3.36
CA VAL A 71 -17.82 -10.50 2.71
C VAL A 71 -18.64 -9.67 3.69
N PRO A 72 -19.02 -8.43 3.37
CA PRO A 72 -19.80 -7.55 4.25
C PRO A 72 -21.01 -8.24 4.87
N GLY A 73 -21.13 -8.13 6.20
CA GLY A 73 -22.19 -8.76 6.98
C GLY A 73 -21.94 -10.21 7.40
N SER A 74 -20.90 -10.89 6.90
CA SER A 74 -20.50 -12.23 7.32
C SER A 74 -19.92 -12.26 8.75
N GLN A 75 -19.76 -13.45 9.31
CA GLN A 75 -19.06 -13.62 10.59
C GLN A 75 -17.56 -13.28 10.45
N ALA A 76 -16.94 -13.70 9.35
CA ALA A 76 -15.53 -13.41 9.05
C ALA A 76 -15.28 -11.89 8.99
N HIS A 77 -16.13 -11.17 8.30
CA HIS A 77 -16.11 -9.71 8.22
C HIS A 77 -16.19 -9.05 9.61
N ARG A 78 -17.17 -9.42 10.44
CA ARG A 78 -17.28 -8.86 11.80
C ARG A 78 -16.03 -9.11 12.65
N LEU A 79 -15.53 -10.35 12.66
CA LEU A 79 -14.36 -10.74 13.46
C LEU A 79 -13.07 -10.06 12.94
N CYS A 80 -12.91 -9.95 11.63
CA CYS A 80 -11.79 -9.23 11.03
C CYS A 80 -11.83 -7.74 11.36
N GLY A 81 -13.00 -7.07 11.19
CA GLY A 81 -13.16 -5.67 11.54
C GLY A 81 -12.88 -5.38 13.03
N ASP A 82 -13.33 -6.26 13.94
CA ASP A 82 -13.01 -6.16 15.37
C ASP A 82 -11.51 -6.25 15.60
N TRP A 83 -10.83 -7.18 14.92
CA TRP A 83 -9.38 -7.34 15.02
C TRP A 83 -8.62 -6.14 14.44
N LEU A 84 -9.01 -5.62 13.27
CA LEU A 84 -8.40 -4.45 12.64
C LEU A 84 -8.49 -3.22 13.55
N SER A 85 -9.68 -2.93 14.07
CA SER A 85 -9.91 -1.82 14.99
C SER A 85 -9.10 -1.97 16.29
N ALA A 86 -9.09 -3.17 16.89
CA ALA A 86 -8.30 -3.44 18.08
C ALA A 86 -6.79 -3.33 17.82
N LYS A 87 -6.33 -3.73 16.62
CA LYS A 87 -4.93 -3.67 16.22
C LYS A 87 -4.45 -2.23 16.10
N LEU A 88 -5.20 -1.38 15.41
CA LEU A 88 -4.89 0.05 15.27
C LEU A 88 -4.92 0.78 16.62
N LYS A 89 -5.93 0.50 17.47
CA LYS A 89 -5.97 1.00 18.86
C LYS A 89 -4.75 0.53 19.67
N GLY A 90 -4.35 -0.73 19.49
CA GLY A 90 -3.17 -1.31 20.15
C GLY A 90 -1.85 -0.67 19.75
N PHE A 91 -1.77 -0.07 18.59
CA PHE A 91 -0.65 0.76 18.15
C PHE A 91 -0.71 2.20 18.70
N GLY A 92 -1.79 2.59 19.37
CA GLY A 92 -1.97 3.93 19.94
C GLY A 92 -2.70 4.91 19.05
N ALA A 93 -3.25 4.47 17.92
CA ALA A 93 -4.07 5.33 17.06
C ALA A 93 -5.41 5.65 17.72
N GLU A 94 -5.91 6.87 17.49
CA GLU A 94 -7.29 7.24 17.78
C GLU A 94 -8.19 6.66 16.68
N VAL A 95 -9.08 5.72 17.05
CA VAL A 95 -9.90 4.99 16.06
C VAL A 95 -11.37 5.37 16.18
N THR A 96 -11.94 5.82 15.06
CA THR A 96 -13.37 6.06 14.85
C THR A 96 -13.91 5.03 13.86
N GLU A 97 -15.01 4.40 14.17
CA GLU A 97 -15.70 3.49 13.27
C GLU A 97 -16.94 4.17 12.69
N GLN A 98 -17.06 4.16 11.37
CA GLN A 98 -18.27 4.60 10.68
C GLN A 98 -19.10 3.38 10.31
N THR A 99 -20.32 3.32 10.74
CA THR A 99 -21.25 2.23 10.39
C THR A 99 -22.49 2.79 9.71
N ALA A 100 -22.93 2.13 8.64
CA ALA A 100 -24.17 2.45 7.94
C ALA A 100 -24.76 1.19 7.31
N ASP A 101 -26.09 1.18 7.19
CA ASP A 101 -26.77 0.18 6.36
C ASP A 101 -26.85 0.73 4.93
N LEU A 102 -26.02 0.23 4.06
CA LEU A 102 -26.02 0.57 2.64
C LEU A 102 -26.92 -0.39 1.84
N THR A 103 -27.23 -0.02 0.62
CA THR A 103 -27.96 -0.88 -0.32
C THR A 103 -27.11 -1.07 -1.55
N ALA A 104 -26.71 -2.30 -1.83
CA ALA A 104 -25.95 -2.69 -3.01
C ALA A 104 -26.81 -2.62 -4.28
N PHE A 105 -26.18 -2.74 -5.45
CA PHE A 105 -26.83 -2.66 -6.76
C PHE A 105 -27.94 -3.72 -6.95
N ASP A 106 -27.77 -4.88 -6.33
CA ASP A 106 -28.72 -5.99 -6.38
C ASP A 106 -29.86 -5.90 -5.34
N GLY A 107 -29.89 -4.81 -4.55
CA GLY A 107 -30.85 -4.57 -3.48
C GLY A 107 -30.46 -5.20 -2.13
N THR A 108 -29.32 -5.85 -2.05
CA THR A 108 -28.81 -6.41 -0.79
C THR A 108 -28.49 -5.31 0.21
N ARG A 109 -28.89 -5.53 1.48
CA ARG A 109 -28.53 -4.63 2.59
C ARG A 109 -27.15 -5.00 3.10
N ILE A 110 -26.23 -4.05 3.04
CA ILE A 110 -24.84 -4.19 3.46
C ILE A 110 -24.62 -3.42 4.75
N PRO A 111 -24.31 -4.10 5.89
CA PRO A 111 -23.90 -3.43 7.11
C PRO A 111 -22.43 -2.98 6.98
N MET A 112 -22.21 -1.82 6.38
CA MET A 112 -20.89 -1.24 6.14
C MET A 112 -20.24 -0.79 7.45
N ARG A 113 -18.91 -0.96 7.55
CA ARG A 113 -18.07 -0.56 8.67
C ARG A 113 -16.71 -0.05 8.20
N ASN A 114 -16.57 1.24 7.93
CA ASN A 114 -15.27 1.86 7.75
C ASN A 114 -14.54 2.01 9.09
N ILE A 115 -13.21 1.85 9.07
CA ILE A 115 -12.35 2.05 10.24
C ILE A 115 -11.39 3.20 9.93
N PHE A 116 -11.55 4.32 10.62
CA PHE A 116 -10.72 5.51 10.47
C PHE A 116 -9.82 5.67 11.69
N ALA A 117 -8.50 5.58 11.49
CA ALA A 117 -7.51 5.66 12.54
C ALA A 117 -6.60 6.88 12.35
N ARG A 118 -6.31 7.60 13.42
CA ARG A 118 -5.48 8.80 13.40
C ARG A 118 -4.27 8.63 14.31
N ILE A 119 -3.09 8.76 13.73
CA ILE A 119 -1.80 8.79 14.43
C ILE A 119 -1.37 10.24 14.46
N ASN A 120 -0.84 10.70 15.61
CA ASN A 120 -0.53 12.10 15.87
C ASN A 120 -1.72 13.03 15.47
N PRO A 121 -2.88 12.89 16.14
CA PRO A 121 -4.14 13.54 15.72
C PRO A 121 -4.09 15.07 15.79
N GLU A 122 -3.18 15.65 16.58
CA GLU A 122 -3.01 17.10 16.75
C GLU A 122 -2.16 17.75 15.64
N ALA A 123 -1.52 16.97 14.77
CA ALA A 123 -0.73 17.51 13.68
C ALA A 123 -1.61 18.26 12.67
N GLU A 124 -1.17 19.44 12.25
CA GLU A 124 -1.87 20.25 11.25
C GLU A 124 -1.74 19.66 9.84
N LYS A 125 -0.51 19.23 9.46
CA LYS A 125 -0.26 18.55 8.20
C LYS A 125 -0.61 17.07 8.36
N ARG A 126 -1.46 16.55 7.50
CA ARG A 126 -1.90 15.15 7.56
C ARG A 126 -1.80 14.47 6.21
N ILE A 127 -1.42 13.21 6.22
CA ILE A 127 -1.41 12.31 5.06
C ILE A 127 -2.48 11.23 5.31
N LEU A 128 -3.37 11.03 4.34
CA LEU A 128 -4.34 9.94 4.36
C LEU A 128 -3.80 8.76 3.55
N LEU A 129 -3.76 7.61 4.17
CA LEU A 129 -3.51 6.33 3.53
C LEU A 129 -4.80 5.52 3.59
N LEU A 130 -5.20 4.90 2.48
CA LEU A 130 -6.42 4.11 2.48
C LEU A 130 -6.24 2.78 1.74
N ALA A 131 -7.07 1.81 2.07
CA ALA A 131 -7.23 0.52 1.43
C ALA A 131 -8.60 -0.04 1.79
N HIS A 132 -9.20 -0.85 0.95
CA HIS A 132 -10.39 -1.60 1.38
C HIS A 132 -9.98 -2.86 2.15
N TRP A 133 -10.90 -3.39 2.99
CA TRP A 133 -10.62 -4.55 3.83
C TRP A 133 -11.64 -5.68 3.67
N ASP A 134 -12.77 -5.41 3.01
CA ASP A 134 -13.73 -6.42 2.61
C ASP A 134 -13.19 -7.30 1.46
N CYS A 135 -13.99 -8.17 0.94
CA CYS A 135 -13.66 -8.95 -0.24
C CYS A 135 -14.92 -9.32 -1.03
N ARG A 136 -14.69 -9.68 -2.30
CA ARG A 136 -15.71 -10.07 -3.26
C ARG A 136 -16.59 -11.21 -2.75
N PRO A 137 -17.92 -11.07 -2.78
CA PRO A 137 -18.83 -12.13 -2.34
C PRO A 137 -18.94 -13.31 -3.29
N TRP A 138 -18.39 -13.21 -4.50
CA TRP A 138 -18.40 -14.26 -5.51
C TRP A 138 -17.17 -14.18 -6.42
N ALA A 139 -16.63 -15.35 -6.80
CA ALA A 139 -15.46 -15.45 -7.69
C ALA A 139 -15.91 -15.46 -9.16
N ASP A 140 -16.54 -14.38 -9.62
CA ASP A 140 -17.21 -14.30 -10.92
C ASP A 140 -16.27 -14.41 -12.13
N HIS A 141 -14.96 -14.14 -11.95
CA HIS A 141 -13.91 -14.32 -12.94
C HIS A 141 -13.21 -15.68 -12.87
N ASP A 142 -13.60 -16.55 -11.93
CA ASP A 142 -12.95 -17.86 -11.82
C ASP A 142 -13.11 -18.67 -13.13
N PRO A 143 -12.00 -19.24 -13.65
CA PRO A 143 -12.02 -20.04 -14.87
C PRO A 143 -12.89 -21.30 -14.72
N ASN A 144 -13.05 -21.85 -13.49
CA ASN A 144 -13.98 -22.91 -13.19
C ASN A 144 -15.37 -22.34 -12.83
N PRO A 145 -16.41 -22.55 -13.66
CA PRO A 145 -17.75 -22.03 -13.39
C PRO A 145 -18.36 -22.48 -12.05
N GLU A 146 -17.92 -23.62 -11.50
CA GLU A 146 -18.40 -24.14 -10.21
C GLU A 146 -17.94 -23.26 -9.02
N ASN A 147 -16.86 -22.52 -9.19
CA ASN A 147 -16.34 -21.61 -8.17
C ASN A 147 -17.02 -20.23 -8.19
N ARG A 148 -17.66 -19.85 -9.29
CA ARG A 148 -18.13 -18.48 -9.52
C ARG A 148 -19.17 -17.95 -8.56
N THR A 149 -19.76 -18.79 -7.74
CA THR A 149 -20.70 -18.40 -6.68
C THR A 149 -20.06 -18.45 -5.28
N GLN A 150 -18.78 -18.81 -5.18
CA GLN A 150 -18.05 -18.86 -3.92
C GLN A 150 -17.44 -17.49 -3.63
N PRO A 151 -17.34 -17.08 -2.36
CA PRO A 151 -16.63 -15.86 -2.01
C PRO A 151 -15.13 -16.00 -2.25
N VAL A 152 -14.48 -14.87 -2.53
CA VAL A 152 -13.02 -14.78 -2.71
C VAL A 152 -12.34 -14.62 -1.36
N ASP A 153 -11.16 -15.24 -1.16
CA ASP A 153 -10.37 -15.02 0.04
C ASP A 153 -9.83 -13.59 0.15
N GLY A 154 -9.61 -12.92 -0.99
CA GLY A 154 -9.22 -11.52 -1.07
C GLY A 154 -7.88 -11.25 -0.40
N ALA A 155 -6.87 -12.07 -0.67
CA ALA A 155 -5.55 -11.91 -0.07
C ALA A 155 -4.80 -10.71 -0.67
N ASN A 156 -4.89 -10.56 -1.99
CA ASN A 156 -4.35 -9.39 -2.70
C ASN A 156 -5.39 -8.27 -2.72
N ASP A 157 -6.61 -8.60 -3.05
CA ASP A 157 -7.76 -7.71 -3.20
C ASP A 157 -8.58 -7.69 -1.90
N GLY A 158 -8.33 -6.80 -1.15
CA GLY A 158 -8.25 -5.82 -0.14
C GLY A 158 -7.27 -6.11 1.00
N ALA A 159 -6.90 -7.40 1.30
CA ALA A 159 -6.08 -7.63 2.49
C ALA A 159 -4.62 -7.16 2.32
N SER A 160 -4.09 -7.07 1.09
CA SER A 160 -2.71 -6.66 0.86
C SER A 160 -2.46 -5.19 1.23
N GLY A 161 -3.29 -4.27 0.73
CA GLY A 161 -3.23 -2.86 1.07
C GLY A 161 -3.40 -2.63 2.58
N THR A 162 -4.44 -3.24 3.16
CA THR A 162 -4.68 -3.21 4.61
C THR A 162 -3.48 -3.76 5.41
N GLY A 163 -2.82 -4.83 4.95
CA GLY A 163 -1.64 -5.39 5.60
C GLY A 163 -0.45 -4.43 5.61
N VAL A 164 -0.20 -3.73 4.51
CA VAL A 164 0.81 -2.67 4.41
C VAL A 164 0.48 -1.52 5.36
N LEU A 165 -0.77 -1.06 5.39
CA LEU A 165 -1.20 0.05 6.25
C LEU A 165 -1.08 -0.27 7.74
N LEU A 166 -1.33 -1.52 8.15
CA LEU A 166 -1.12 -1.94 9.56
C LEU A 166 0.35 -1.88 9.95
N GLU A 167 1.27 -2.26 9.07
CA GLU A 167 2.70 -2.18 9.37
C GLU A 167 3.18 -0.72 9.42
N LEU A 168 2.71 0.13 8.51
CA LEU A 168 2.97 1.57 8.57
C LEU A 168 2.41 2.18 9.85
N ALA A 169 1.19 1.81 10.26
CA ALA A 169 0.61 2.26 11.53
C ALA A 169 1.51 1.91 12.73
N ARG A 170 2.02 0.68 12.77
CA ARG A 170 2.93 0.24 13.84
C ARG A 170 4.20 1.09 13.90
N ILE A 171 4.80 1.37 12.74
CA ILE A 171 6.05 2.14 12.66
C ILE A 171 5.84 3.58 13.10
N PHE A 172 4.79 4.22 12.58
CA PHE A 172 4.57 5.64 12.80
C PHE A 172 3.92 5.96 14.15
N ALA A 173 3.26 5.00 14.79
CA ALA A 173 2.73 5.18 16.15
C ALA A 173 3.84 5.43 17.19
N ASP A 174 5.01 4.81 17.01
CA ASP A 174 6.18 4.98 17.87
C ASP A 174 7.12 6.12 17.40
N SER A 175 6.78 6.80 16.30
CA SER A 175 7.62 7.85 15.72
C SER A 175 7.23 9.23 16.22
N HIS A 176 8.22 10.13 16.36
CA HIS A 176 8.00 11.55 16.66
C HIS A 176 7.84 12.39 15.38
N THR A 177 7.17 11.87 14.36
CA THR A 177 6.90 12.66 13.15
C THR A 177 6.03 13.87 13.46
N SER A 178 6.33 15.02 12.85
CA SER A 178 5.49 16.21 12.93
C SER A 178 4.22 16.09 12.07
N THR A 179 4.20 15.13 11.13
CA THR A 179 3.09 14.88 10.22
C THR A 179 2.11 13.88 10.83
N GLY A 180 0.83 14.21 10.82
CA GLY A 180 -0.23 13.28 11.19
C GLY A 180 -0.51 12.27 10.09
N ILE A 181 -0.73 11.02 10.48
CA ILE A 181 -1.06 9.94 9.55
C ILE A 181 -2.46 9.47 9.87
N ASP A 182 -3.32 9.53 8.87
CA ASP A 182 -4.66 8.97 8.92
C ASP A 182 -4.69 7.69 8.10
N ILE A 183 -5.34 6.67 8.62
CA ILE A 183 -5.58 5.41 7.93
C ILE A 183 -7.07 5.19 7.82
N LEU A 184 -7.56 5.03 6.60
CA LEU A 184 -8.94 4.67 6.31
C LEU A 184 -8.97 3.26 5.73
N LEU A 185 -9.55 2.34 6.47
CA LEU A 185 -9.89 1.03 5.96
C LEU A 185 -11.34 1.09 5.48
N CYS A 186 -11.50 1.14 4.15
CA CYS A 186 -12.80 1.20 3.49
C CYS A 186 -13.47 -0.17 3.52
N ASP A 187 -14.79 -0.19 3.65
CA ASP A 187 -15.62 -1.39 3.61
C ASP A 187 -16.60 -1.31 2.44
N ALA A 188 -17.10 -2.45 1.99
CA ALA A 188 -18.06 -2.54 0.90
C ALA A 188 -17.56 -1.86 -0.40
N GLU A 189 -16.28 -1.98 -0.70
CA GLU A 189 -15.70 -1.60 -1.97
C GLU A 189 -16.15 -2.60 -3.05
N ASP A 190 -16.01 -3.90 -2.77
CA ASP A 190 -15.95 -4.99 -3.73
C ASP A 190 -17.31 -5.71 -3.93
N TRP A 191 -18.42 -5.02 -3.67
CA TRP A 191 -19.78 -5.51 -3.95
C TRP A 191 -20.38 -4.86 -5.20
N GLY A 192 -19.57 -4.60 -6.21
CA GLY A 192 -19.98 -3.90 -7.41
C GLY A 192 -20.38 -4.81 -8.57
N GLU A 193 -20.93 -4.20 -9.61
CA GLU A 193 -21.24 -4.81 -10.91
C GLU A 193 -20.45 -4.10 -12.02
N GLU A 194 -19.69 -4.84 -12.85
CA GLU A 194 -18.78 -4.28 -13.85
C GLU A 194 -19.41 -3.28 -14.84
N SER A 195 -20.71 -3.39 -15.09
CA SER A 195 -21.42 -2.48 -15.98
C SER A 195 -21.93 -1.21 -15.30
N ASN A 196 -21.65 -1.03 -13.98
CA ASN A 196 -22.22 0.02 -13.16
C ASN A 196 -21.16 0.60 -12.19
N ASP A 197 -20.43 1.59 -12.66
CA ASP A 197 -19.38 2.26 -11.87
C ASP A 197 -19.86 2.79 -10.51
N GLU A 198 -21.14 3.15 -10.39
CA GLU A 198 -21.72 3.66 -9.14
C GLU A 198 -22.00 2.57 -8.10
N SER A 199 -21.81 1.29 -8.45
CA SER A 199 -22.04 0.18 -7.53
C SER A 199 -20.84 -0.19 -6.66
N TRP A 200 -19.65 0.33 -6.98
CA TRP A 200 -18.39 0.10 -6.30
C TRP A 200 -18.09 1.15 -5.25
N ALA A 201 -17.08 0.91 -4.41
CA ALA A 201 -16.50 1.87 -3.47
C ALA A 201 -17.53 2.52 -2.51
N LEU A 202 -18.53 1.76 -2.06
CA LEU A 202 -19.64 2.29 -1.27
C LEU A 202 -19.18 2.88 0.06
N GLY A 203 -18.18 2.28 0.70
CA GLY A 203 -17.61 2.76 1.96
C GLY A 203 -16.83 4.06 1.79
N ALA A 204 -15.99 4.18 0.76
CA ALA A 204 -15.27 5.41 0.46
C ALA A 204 -16.24 6.54 0.10
N ARG A 205 -17.29 6.26 -0.67
CA ARG A 205 -18.36 7.21 -0.95
C ARG A 205 -19.06 7.70 0.32
N HIS A 206 -19.32 6.78 1.25
CA HIS A 206 -19.91 7.15 2.54
C HIS A 206 -18.96 8.03 3.35
N PHE A 207 -17.66 7.67 3.43
CA PHE A 207 -16.64 8.48 4.10
C PHE A 207 -16.53 9.88 3.48
N ALA A 208 -16.43 9.97 2.16
CA ALA A 208 -16.30 11.22 1.43
C ALA A 208 -17.48 12.18 1.68
N SER A 209 -18.70 11.60 1.80
CA SER A 209 -19.92 12.37 2.07
C SER A 209 -20.10 12.72 3.55
N ASN A 210 -19.50 11.96 4.46
CA ASN A 210 -19.71 12.06 5.92
C ASN A 210 -18.38 11.91 6.69
N PRO A 211 -17.34 12.71 6.41
CA PRO A 211 -16.06 12.54 7.07
C PRO A 211 -16.18 12.67 8.60
N PRO A 212 -15.53 11.80 9.40
CA PRO A 212 -15.61 11.85 10.87
C PRO A 212 -15.05 13.13 11.48
N VAL A 213 -14.21 13.83 10.73
CA VAL A 213 -13.61 15.12 11.10
C VAL A 213 -14.22 16.21 10.23
N ASN A 214 -14.83 17.20 10.86
CA ASN A 214 -15.46 18.29 10.13
C ASN A 214 -14.44 19.11 9.32
N GLY A 215 -14.71 19.30 8.02
CA GLY A 215 -13.79 19.98 7.10
C GLY A 215 -12.52 19.20 6.82
N TYR A 216 -12.56 17.87 6.92
CA TYR A 216 -11.41 16.99 6.68
C TYR A 216 -10.79 17.20 5.29
N MET A 217 -9.51 17.57 5.27
CA MET A 217 -8.74 17.78 4.04
C MET A 217 -7.27 17.46 4.29
N PRO A 218 -6.83 16.24 3.98
CA PRO A 218 -5.43 15.87 4.10
C PRO A 218 -4.57 16.56 3.03
N SER A 219 -3.28 16.73 3.31
CA SER A 219 -2.32 17.32 2.36
C SER A 219 -1.98 16.38 1.20
N ALA A 220 -2.15 15.08 1.41
CA ALA A 220 -1.99 14.02 0.41
C ALA A 220 -2.91 12.85 0.77
N ALA A 221 -3.38 12.12 -0.23
CA ALA A 221 -4.15 10.89 -0.03
C ALA A 221 -3.66 9.81 -1.02
N ILE A 222 -3.42 8.59 -0.52
CA ILE A 222 -2.86 7.46 -1.28
C ILE A 222 -3.66 6.20 -0.98
N LEU A 223 -4.30 5.64 -2.00
CA LEU A 223 -4.94 4.33 -1.96
C LEU A 223 -3.90 3.25 -2.28
N LEU A 224 -4.01 2.14 -1.58
CA LEU A 224 -3.23 0.91 -1.84
C LEU A 224 -4.22 -0.22 -2.13
N ASP A 225 -4.34 -0.58 -3.39
CA ASP A 225 -5.17 -1.69 -3.81
C ASP A 225 -4.39 -2.74 -4.61
N MET A 226 -4.63 -4.02 -4.32
CA MET A 226 -3.93 -5.16 -4.95
C MET A 226 -2.41 -5.02 -4.98
N VAL A 227 -1.80 -4.64 -3.84
CA VAL A 227 -0.36 -4.32 -3.72
C VAL A 227 0.48 -5.49 -3.20
N GLY A 228 -0.01 -6.72 -3.30
CA GLY A 228 0.64 -7.90 -2.71
C GLY A 228 1.07 -8.98 -3.69
N ALA A 229 0.58 -9.01 -4.94
CA ALA A 229 0.87 -10.09 -5.88
C ALA A 229 2.34 -10.17 -6.26
N SER A 230 2.86 -11.40 -6.48
CA SER A 230 4.29 -11.67 -6.70
C SER A 230 4.86 -11.06 -7.99
N ASP A 231 4.01 -10.78 -8.97
CA ASP A 231 4.36 -10.21 -10.27
C ASP A 231 3.68 -8.86 -10.51
N ALA A 232 3.33 -8.15 -9.44
CA ALA A 232 2.63 -6.87 -9.49
C ALA A 232 3.38 -5.81 -10.30
N THR A 233 2.63 -5.00 -11.02
CA THR A 233 3.13 -3.87 -11.80
C THR A 233 2.23 -2.66 -11.61
N PHE A 234 2.79 -1.59 -11.07
CA PHE A 234 2.09 -0.35 -10.79
C PHE A 234 2.39 0.68 -11.87
N MET A 235 1.40 1.00 -12.69
CA MET A 235 1.47 2.13 -13.62
C MET A 235 0.78 3.35 -13.01
N ARG A 236 1.01 4.54 -13.55
CA ARG A 236 0.32 5.75 -13.11
C ARG A 236 -1.13 5.69 -13.53
N GLU A 237 -2.02 5.38 -12.60
CA GLU A 237 -3.45 5.31 -12.82
C GLU A 237 -3.96 6.67 -13.35
N TYR A 238 -4.90 6.64 -14.28
CA TYR A 238 -5.30 7.83 -15.06
C TYR A 238 -5.96 8.93 -14.22
N PHE A 239 -6.92 8.59 -13.36
CA PHE A 239 -7.61 9.60 -12.52
C PHE A 239 -6.66 10.16 -11.46
N SER A 240 -5.77 9.34 -10.91
CA SER A 240 -4.70 9.73 -10.00
C SER A 240 -3.78 10.78 -10.64
N GLN A 241 -3.38 10.54 -11.89
CA GLN A 241 -2.51 11.46 -12.62
C GLN A 241 -3.21 12.78 -12.93
N LEU A 242 -4.52 12.79 -13.11
CA LEU A 242 -5.30 14.02 -13.29
C LEU A 242 -5.52 14.77 -11.98
N ALA A 243 -5.76 14.05 -10.89
CA ALA A 243 -6.11 14.62 -9.60
C ALA A 243 -4.89 15.20 -8.86
N ASN A 244 -3.77 14.45 -8.84
CA ASN A 244 -2.56 14.86 -8.13
C ASN A 244 -1.27 14.39 -8.85
N PRO A 245 -0.92 14.99 -9.99
CA PRO A 245 0.27 14.59 -10.75
C PRO A 245 1.56 14.78 -9.96
N ALA A 246 1.63 15.79 -9.07
CA ALA A 246 2.83 16.06 -8.27
C ALA A 246 3.09 14.93 -7.26
N LEU A 247 2.06 14.43 -6.58
CA LEU A 247 2.16 13.30 -5.67
C LEU A 247 2.55 12.03 -6.42
N ALA A 248 1.93 11.76 -7.57
CA ALA A 248 2.29 10.62 -8.41
C ALA A 248 3.75 10.70 -8.87
N ASP A 249 4.23 11.88 -9.31
CA ASP A 249 5.64 12.10 -9.68
C ASP A 249 6.59 11.80 -8.51
N GLU A 250 6.26 12.25 -7.31
CA GLU A 250 7.06 12.03 -6.11
C GLU A 250 7.13 10.54 -5.75
N ILE A 251 6.00 9.85 -5.67
CA ILE A 251 5.92 8.41 -5.34
C ILE A 251 6.73 7.57 -6.33
N TRP A 252 6.54 7.74 -7.65
CA TRP A 252 7.29 6.99 -8.66
C TRP A 252 8.78 7.35 -8.67
N SER A 253 9.15 8.59 -8.32
CA SER A 253 10.54 9.00 -8.16
C SER A 253 11.19 8.33 -6.95
N ILE A 254 10.48 8.25 -5.81
CA ILE A 254 10.93 7.54 -4.61
C ILE A 254 11.11 6.06 -4.93
N ALA A 255 10.13 5.40 -5.56
CA ALA A 255 10.21 4.00 -5.94
C ALA A 255 11.45 3.72 -6.81
N LYS A 256 11.70 4.56 -7.81
CA LYS A 256 12.89 4.46 -8.65
C LYS A 256 14.19 4.62 -7.84
N SER A 257 14.23 5.56 -6.90
CA SER A 257 15.42 5.81 -6.07
C SER A 257 15.73 4.64 -5.12
N LEU A 258 14.71 3.91 -4.71
CA LEU A 258 14.83 2.70 -3.89
C LEU A 258 15.10 1.42 -4.69
N GLY A 259 15.18 1.50 -6.02
CA GLY A 259 15.44 0.36 -6.90
C GLY A 259 14.20 -0.38 -7.40
N PHE A 260 12.99 0.12 -7.13
CA PHE A 260 11.71 -0.51 -7.50
C PHE A 260 11.13 0.01 -8.84
N GLY A 261 11.96 0.64 -9.69
CA GLY A 261 11.51 1.25 -10.94
C GLY A 261 10.96 0.28 -11.99
N GLU A 262 11.24 -1.02 -11.89
CA GLU A 262 10.65 -2.05 -12.75
C GLU A 262 9.23 -2.42 -12.30
N MET A 263 8.95 -2.37 -11.00
CA MET A 263 7.63 -2.61 -10.43
C MET A 263 6.74 -1.35 -10.54
N PHE A 264 7.30 -0.19 -10.21
CA PHE A 264 6.65 1.12 -10.36
C PHE A 264 6.97 1.72 -11.73
N VAL A 265 6.27 1.26 -12.75
CA VAL A 265 6.51 1.66 -14.14
C VAL A 265 6.04 3.10 -14.37
N ASN A 266 7.00 4.00 -14.67
CA ASN A 266 6.72 5.41 -14.90
C ASN A 266 6.07 5.64 -16.28
N ARG A 267 4.85 5.15 -16.45
CA ARG A 267 4.04 5.27 -17.65
C ARG A 267 2.57 5.40 -17.25
N MET A 268 1.80 6.12 -18.07
CA MET A 268 0.35 6.24 -17.90
C MET A 268 -0.29 4.86 -18.01
N GLY A 269 -1.10 4.53 -17.00
CA GLY A 269 -1.96 3.36 -16.95
C GLY A 269 -3.38 3.67 -17.43
N SER A 270 -4.27 2.72 -17.19
CA SER A 270 -5.70 2.88 -17.50
C SER A 270 -6.41 3.70 -16.42
N ALA A 271 -7.64 4.11 -16.71
CA ALA A 271 -8.57 4.61 -15.72
C ALA A 271 -9.17 3.41 -14.96
N VAL A 272 -9.11 3.46 -13.65
CA VAL A 272 -9.71 2.47 -12.75
C VAL A 272 -10.73 3.17 -11.87
N ASN A 273 -11.92 2.60 -11.74
CA ASN A 273 -12.93 3.11 -10.82
C ASN A 273 -12.77 2.35 -9.48
N ASP A 274 -12.33 3.08 -8.45
CA ASP A 274 -11.98 2.54 -7.16
C ASP A 274 -12.21 3.61 -6.06
N ASP A 275 -11.96 3.30 -4.79
CA ASP A 275 -12.15 4.15 -3.61
C ASP A 275 -11.60 5.58 -3.78
N HIS A 276 -10.45 5.74 -4.46
CA HIS A 276 -9.83 7.05 -4.71
C HIS A 276 -10.72 7.98 -5.54
N VAL A 277 -11.53 7.45 -6.46
CA VAL A 277 -12.43 8.25 -7.30
C VAL A 277 -13.50 8.94 -6.46
N GLU A 278 -14.03 8.27 -5.44
CA GLU A 278 -15.01 8.87 -4.53
C GLU A 278 -14.41 10.01 -3.71
N LEU A 279 -13.15 9.89 -3.27
CA LEU A 279 -12.43 10.95 -2.59
C LEU A 279 -12.13 12.13 -3.53
N ILE A 280 -11.73 11.86 -4.77
CA ILE A 280 -11.50 12.89 -5.80
C ILE A 280 -12.78 13.67 -6.07
N LYS A 281 -13.93 13.00 -6.21
CA LYS A 281 -15.26 13.64 -6.37
C LYS A 281 -15.60 14.58 -5.20
N ALA A 282 -15.13 14.24 -3.99
CA ALA A 282 -15.30 15.08 -2.78
C ALA A 282 -14.25 16.19 -2.64
N GLY A 283 -13.32 16.32 -3.58
CA GLY A 283 -12.30 17.36 -3.58
C GLY A 283 -11.03 17.00 -2.80
N ILE A 284 -10.83 15.73 -2.46
CA ILE A 284 -9.60 15.19 -1.86
C ILE A 284 -8.76 14.55 -2.98
N PRO A 285 -7.69 15.22 -3.47
CA PRO A 285 -6.88 14.70 -4.58
C PRO A 285 -6.10 13.46 -4.17
N THR A 286 -6.61 12.30 -4.50
CA THR A 286 -6.10 10.99 -4.12
C THR A 286 -5.39 10.33 -5.30
N ILE A 287 -4.27 9.64 -5.05
CA ILE A 287 -3.67 8.72 -6.02
C ILE A 287 -3.93 7.27 -5.59
N ASP A 288 -3.93 6.39 -6.57
CA ASP A 288 -4.09 4.97 -6.42
C ASP A 288 -2.82 4.24 -6.88
N ILE A 289 -2.31 3.37 -6.03
CA ILE A 289 -1.25 2.41 -6.35
C ILE A 289 -1.91 1.05 -6.46
N ILE A 290 -2.15 0.64 -7.72
CA ILE A 290 -2.92 -0.56 -8.04
C ILE A 290 -2.19 -1.44 -9.06
N ASP A 291 -2.25 -2.78 -8.89
CA ASP A 291 -1.72 -3.72 -9.89
C ASP A 291 -2.67 -3.82 -11.08
N TYR A 292 -2.42 -2.98 -12.08
CA TYR A 292 -3.12 -3.03 -13.36
C TYR A 292 -2.11 -3.07 -14.50
N ARG A 293 -2.19 -4.12 -15.33
CA ARG A 293 -1.21 -4.44 -16.37
C ARG A 293 -1.71 -4.10 -17.76
N GLU A 294 -0.86 -3.44 -18.55
CA GLU A 294 -1.19 -3.11 -19.91
C GLU A 294 -1.50 -4.37 -20.75
N GLY A 295 -2.68 -4.43 -21.33
CA GLY A 295 -3.13 -5.49 -22.23
C GLY A 295 -3.66 -6.76 -21.54
N SER A 296 -3.48 -6.92 -20.23
CA SER A 296 -4.03 -8.06 -19.46
C SER A 296 -5.05 -7.66 -18.39
N GLY A 297 -5.14 -6.38 -18.03
CA GLY A 297 -6.03 -5.91 -16.96
C GLY A 297 -5.44 -6.11 -15.57
N PHE A 298 -6.27 -6.42 -14.60
CA PHE A 298 -5.85 -6.72 -13.23
C PHE A 298 -4.98 -7.98 -13.14
N PHE A 299 -4.44 -8.29 -11.96
CA PHE A 299 -3.67 -9.51 -11.77
C PHE A 299 -4.51 -10.76 -12.05
N SER A 300 -3.84 -11.88 -12.40
CA SER A 300 -4.53 -13.07 -12.92
C SER A 300 -5.46 -13.78 -11.92
N GLY A 301 -5.31 -13.50 -10.63
CA GLY A 301 -6.17 -14.02 -9.55
C GLY A 301 -7.36 -13.13 -9.23
N TRP A 302 -7.48 -11.95 -9.83
CA TRP A 302 -8.54 -11.00 -9.55
C TRP A 302 -9.93 -11.62 -9.71
N HIS A 303 -10.77 -11.48 -8.68
CA HIS A 303 -12.11 -12.05 -8.60
C HIS A 303 -12.18 -13.56 -8.86
N THR A 304 -11.15 -14.29 -8.46
CA THR A 304 -11.10 -15.77 -8.55
C THR A 304 -10.72 -16.38 -7.21
N THR A 305 -10.92 -17.70 -7.08
CA THR A 305 -10.44 -18.47 -5.91
C THR A 305 -8.91 -18.57 -5.82
N ALA A 306 -8.17 -18.07 -6.81
CA ALA A 306 -6.71 -17.97 -6.80
C ALA A 306 -6.20 -16.72 -6.06
N ASP A 307 -7.08 -15.76 -5.69
CA ASP A 307 -6.71 -14.65 -4.80
C ASP A 307 -6.65 -15.12 -3.35
N ASN A 308 -5.60 -15.84 -3.03
CA ASN A 308 -5.31 -16.40 -1.71
C ASN A 308 -3.84 -16.16 -1.34
N MET A 309 -3.39 -16.66 -0.19
CA MET A 309 -2.03 -16.43 0.30
C MET A 309 -0.91 -16.91 -0.63
N ASP A 310 -1.18 -17.81 -1.57
CA ASP A 310 -0.18 -18.33 -2.51
C ASP A 310 0.24 -17.28 -3.55
N CYS A 311 -0.58 -16.27 -3.82
CA CYS A 311 -0.25 -15.18 -4.73
C CYS A 311 0.56 -14.05 -4.07
N ILE A 312 0.65 -14.00 -2.73
CA ILE A 312 1.24 -12.88 -1.98
C ILE A 312 2.76 -12.99 -1.86
N SER A 313 3.43 -11.91 -2.24
CA SER A 313 4.88 -11.72 -2.15
C SER A 313 5.26 -10.74 -1.06
N LYS A 314 6.17 -11.14 -0.19
CA LYS A 314 6.81 -10.24 0.79
C LYS A 314 7.62 -9.14 0.12
N GLU A 315 8.21 -9.44 -1.04
CA GLU A 315 8.99 -8.45 -1.81
C GLU A 315 8.10 -7.32 -2.32
N THR A 316 6.93 -7.66 -2.84
CA THR A 316 5.96 -6.67 -3.33
C THR A 316 5.43 -5.80 -2.19
N LEU A 317 4.96 -6.43 -1.10
CA LEU A 317 4.52 -5.71 0.10
C LEU A 317 5.64 -4.82 0.66
N GLY A 318 6.89 -5.32 0.66
CA GLY A 318 8.07 -4.60 1.11
C GLY A 318 8.40 -3.39 0.25
N ALA A 319 8.30 -3.53 -1.07
CA ALA A 319 8.54 -2.44 -2.02
C ALA A 319 7.52 -1.31 -1.82
N VAL A 320 6.23 -1.64 -1.81
CA VAL A 320 5.16 -0.66 -1.62
C VAL A 320 5.28 0.02 -0.25
N GLY A 321 5.41 -0.76 0.82
CA GLY A 321 5.55 -0.21 2.16
C GLY A 321 6.76 0.69 2.33
N SER A 322 7.92 0.32 1.78
CA SER A 322 9.14 1.15 1.83
C SER A 322 9.01 2.45 1.04
N VAL A 323 8.28 2.44 -0.07
CA VAL A 323 8.01 3.65 -0.86
C VAL A 323 7.13 4.63 -0.07
N ILE A 324 6.05 4.13 0.53
CA ILE A 324 5.15 4.97 1.34
C ILE A 324 5.85 5.46 2.62
N GLU A 325 6.60 4.59 3.31
CA GLU A 325 7.41 4.97 4.45
C GLU A 325 8.35 6.11 4.12
N ARG A 326 9.12 6.00 3.02
CA ARG A 326 10.04 7.03 2.57
C ARG A 326 9.33 8.33 2.19
N TYR A 327 8.14 8.24 1.59
CA TYR A 327 7.32 9.41 1.29
C TYR A 327 6.94 10.16 2.57
N ILE A 328 6.47 9.44 3.59
CA ILE A 328 6.08 10.05 4.87
C ILE A 328 7.29 10.67 5.57
N ASP A 329 8.45 10.02 5.55
CA ASP A 329 9.69 10.52 6.15
C ASP A 329 10.21 11.82 5.52
N ASN A 330 9.90 12.05 4.25
CA ASN A 330 10.30 13.25 3.52
C ASN A 330 9.36 14.44 3.78
N ASN A 331 8.16 14.20 4.36
CA ASN A 331 7.06 15.14 4.44
C ASN A 331 6.62 15.47 5.88
#